data_c614d54bfea53f4e8019f792f5e70945
#
_entry.id   c614d54bfea53f4e8019f792f5e70945
#
_cell.length_a   1.000
_cell.length_b   1.000
_cell.length_c   1.000
_cell.angle_alpha   90.00
_cell.angle_beta   90.00
_cell.angle_gamma   90.00
#
_symmetry.space_group_name_H-M   'P 1'
#
loop_
_entity.id
_entity.type
_entity.pdbx_description
1 polymer ?
#
loop_
_entity_poly.entity_id
_entity_poly.type
_entity_poly.pdbx_seq_one_letter_code
_entity_poly.pdbx_strand_id
1 'polypeptide(L)'
;HHTYVFCGDGDLMEGISHEACSYAGTHKLEKLIVLYDDNDISIDGEVSGWFTDDTAKRFESYGWHVISKVDGHNEGEIDAAIEEAKQSDKPSLICCKTIIGKGSPNKAGTSGVHGAALGEEEVLLTRKNINWNHEPFEIPEEAYEGWNQEDAGKKYESDWDLLVEAYREKFTEEFETFNRLVKGDLPKELDSVLENLIKEFEGDGTSHASRKCSGMCLDALGPILPELVGGSADLSPSNNLSLIHI
;
A
#
# COMPACT_ATOMS: atom_id res chain seq x y z
N HIS A 1 4.00 -6.29 -11.67
CA HIS A 1 4.65 -5.68 -10.50
C HIS A 1 3.94 -6.12 -9.22
N HIS A 2 4.71 -6.32 -8.14
CA HIS A 2 4.16 -6.50 -6.81
C HIS A 2 4.13 -5.14 -6.09
N THR A 3 3.17 -4.99 -5.19
CA THR A 3 3.06 -3.84 -4.28
C THR A 3 3.46 -4.30 -2.90
N TYR A 4 4.49 -3.67 -2.35
CA TYR A 4 4.98 -3.95 -1.01
C TYR A 4 4.51 -2.87 -0.05
N VAL A 5 3.99 -3.28 1.11
CA VAL A 5 3.51 -2.39 2.17
C VAL A 5 4.20 -2.77 3.47
N PHE A 6 4.67 -1.77 4.20
CA PHE A 6 5.14 -1.95 5.57
C PHE A 6 4.08 -1.41 6.53
N CYS A 7 3.79 -2.14 7.58
CA CYS A 7 2.86 -1.72 8.63
C CYS A 7 3.35 -2.19 10.00
N GLY A 8 2.96 -1.48 11.04
CA GLY A 8 3.22 -1.85 12.43
C GLY A 8 1.94 -2.18 13.18
N ASP A 9 2.05 -2.39 14.50
CA ASP A 9 0.93 -2.70 15.37
C ASP A 9 -0.17 -1.64 15.32
N GLY A 10 0.22 -0.36 15.38
CA GLY A 10 -0.72 0.77 15.32
C GLY A 10 -1.53 0.82 14.04
N ASP A 11 -0.90 0.58 12.89
CA ASP A 11 -1.58 0.54 11.59
C ASP A 11 -2.66 -0.54 11.54
N LEU A 12 -2.40 -1.69 12.16
CA LEU A 12 -3.32 -2.83 12.18
C LEU A 12 -4.44 -2.70 13.23
N MET A 13 -4.36 -1.70 14.12
CA MET A 13 -5.44 -1.32 15.03
C MET A 13 -6.48 -0.41 14.37
N GLU A 14 -6.12 0.28 13.28
CA GLU A 14 -7.03 1.18 12.57
C GLU A 14 -8.20 0.43 11.91
N GLY A 15 -9.42 0.97 12.04
CA GLY A 15 -10.62 0.37 11.47
C GLY A 15 -10.54 0.18 9.96
N ILE A 16 -9.97 1.16 9.24
CA ILE A 16 -9.80 1.09 7.79
C ILE A 16 -8.90 -0.08 7.37
N SER A 17 -7.94 -0.49 8.20
CA SER A 17 -7.07 -1.63 7.91
C SER A 17 -7.87 -2.94 7.86
N HIS A 18 -8.86 -3.12 8.76
CA HIS A 18 -9.76 -4.28 8.72
C HIS A 18 -10.57 -4.32 7.43
N GLU A 19 -11.15 -3.18 7.02
CA GLU A 19 -11.97 -3.07 5.83
C GLU A 19 -11.13 -3.30 4.56
N ALA A 20 -9.99 -2.63 4.45
CA ALA A 20 -9.08 -2.75 3.30
C ALA A 20 -8.50 -4.17 3.16
N CYS A 21 -8.09 -4.79 4.26
CA CYS A 21 -7.53 -6.14 4.24
C CYS A 21 -8.59 -7.21 3.92
N SER A 22 -9.81 -7.06 4.44
CA SER A 22 -10.93 -7.94 4.08
C SER A 22 -11.28 -7.81 2.59
N TYR A 23 -11.30 -6.60 2.06
CA TYR A 23 -11.51 -6.33 0.63
C TYR A 23 -10.41 -6.97 -0.23
N ALA A 24 -9.14 -6.77 0.13
CA ALA A 24 -8.00 -7.33 -0.59
C ALA A 24 -8.05 -8.86 -0.65
N GLY A 25 -8.40 -9.52 0.45
CA GLY A 25 -8.56 -10.98 0.50
C GLY A 25 -9.72 -11.47 -0.35
N THR A 26 -10.87 -10.79 -0.30
CA THR A 26 -12.06 -11.10 -1.11
C THR A 26 -11.76 -11.05 -2.61
N HIS A 27 -11.01 -10.03 -3.04
CA HIS A 27 -10.62 -9.82 -4.43
C HIS A 27 -9.33 -10.54 -4.84
N LYS A 28 -8.73 -11.30 -3.92
CA LYS A 28 -7.50 -12.05 -4.18
C LYS A 28 -6.40 -11.19 -4.83
N LEU A 29 -6.09 -10.06 -4.22
CA LEU A 29 -5.07 -9.15 -4.73
C LEU A 29 -3.68 -9.78 -4.58
N GLU A 30 -3.37 -10.79 -5.38
CA GLU A 30 -2.19 -11.66 -5.30
C GLU A 30 -0.85 -10.92 -5.35
N LYS A 31 -0.84 -9.71 -5.92
CA LYS A 31 0.38 -8.90 -6.04
C LYS A 31 0.60 -7.96 -4.84
N LEU A 32 -0.26 -8.01 -3.83
CA LEU A 32 -0.11 -7.26 -2.60
C LEU A 32 0.64 -8.10 -1.55
N ILE A 33 1.78 -7.62 -1.13
CA ILE A 33 2.63 -8.24 -0.10
C ILE A 33 2.81 -7.23 1.03
N VAL A 34 2.37 -7.57 2.23
CA VAL A 34 2.45 -6.74 3.42
C VAL A 34 3.47 -7.33 4.38
N LEU A 35 4.46 -6.53 4.77
CA LEU A 35 5.41 -6.87 5.82
C LEU A 35 4.94 -6.19 7.11
N TYR A 36 4.57 -6.99 8.08
CA TYR A 36 4.13 -6.53 9.39
C TYR A 36 5.31 -6.52 10.35
N ASP A 37 5.69 -5.34 10.79
CA ASP A 37 6.68 -5.12 11.86
C ASP A 37 6.04 -5.39 13.21
N ASP A 38 6.11 -6.67 13.61
CA ASP A 38 5.54 -7.20 14.85
C ASP A 38 6.55 -7.00 16.00
N ASN A 39 6.54 -5.83 16.59
CA ASN A 39 7.47 -5.47 17.66
C ASN A 39 6.81 -5.26 19.03
N ASP A 40 5.50 -5.41 19.15
CA ASP A 40 4.70 -5.25 20.38
C ASP A 40 4.74 -3.83 20.99
N ILE A 41 5.17 -2.81 20.25
CA ILE A 41 5.33 -1.45 20.76
C ILE A 41 4.56 -0.44 19.89
N SER A 42 3.79 0.41 20.54
CA SER A 42 3.19 1.61 19.97
C SER A 42 3.82 2.86 20.61
N ILE A 43 3.42 4.04 20.14
CA ILE A 43 3.83 5.31 20.73
C ILE A 43 3.44 5.42 22.22
N ASP A 44 2.35 4.76 22.61
CA ASP A 44 1.82 4.77 23.98
C ASP A 44 2.42 3.66 24.87
N GLY A 45 3.31 2.82 24.33
CA GLY A 45 3.97 1.75 25.06
C GLY A 45 3.68 0.35 24.50
N GLU A 46 3.78 -0.65 25.35
CA GLU A 46 3.49 -2.05 25.00
C GLU A 46 2.03 -2.24 24.63
N VAL A 47 1.77 -2.94 23.53
CA VAL A 47 0.40 -3.16 23.01
C VAL A 47 -0.40 -4.22 23.75
N SER A 48 0.24 -5.03 24.60
CA SER A 48 -0.36 -6.18 25.29
C SER A 48 -1.59 -5.86 26.15
N GLY A 49 -1.78 -4.58 26.52
CA GLY A 49 -2.94 -4.13 27.31
C GLY A 49 -4.19 -3.80 26.50
N TRP A 50 -4.08 -3.61 25.17
CA TRP A 50 -5.19 -3.15 24.33
C TRP A 50 -5.21 -3.74 22.90
N PHE A 51 -4.17 -4.40 22.46
CA PHE A 51 -4.13 -5.10 21.19
C PHE A 51 -3.67 -6.54 21.40
N THR A 52 -4.63 -7.44 21.47
CA THR A 52 -4.41 -8.86 21.78
C THR A 52 -4.90 -9.79 20.68
N ASP A 53 -5.14 -9.24 19.49
CA ASP A 53 -5.56 -9.99 18.33
C ASP A 53 -4.46 -10.98 17.91
N ASP A 54 -4.85 -12.16 17.50
CA ASP A 54 -3.97 -13.04 16.73
C ASP A 54 -3.97 -12.56 15.28
N THR A 55 -3.05 -11.64 14.97
CA THR A 55 -2.97 -11.00 13.65
C THR A 55 -2.85 -12.03 12.53
N ALA A 56 -2.06 -13.06 12.71
CA ALA A 56 -1.90 -14.11 11.70
C ALA A 56 -3.24 -14.78 11.39
N LYS A 57 -3.98 -15.23 12.41
CA LYS A 57 -5.31 -15.85 12.21
C LYS A 57 -6.35 -14.88 11.68
N ARG A 58 -6.27 -13.60 12.07
CA ARG A 58 -7.16 -12.58 11.55
C ARG A 58 -7.00 -12.46 10.03
N PHE A 59 -5.79 -12.39 9.51
CA PHE A 59 -5.51 -12.31 8.08
C PHE A 59 -5.82 -13.62 7.35
N GLU A 60 -5.57 -14.78 7.98
CA GLU A 60 -6.06 -16.07 7.44
C GLU A 60 -7.58 -16.05 7.24
N SER A 61 -8.35 -15.47 8.20
CA SER A 61 -9.80 -15.34 8.09
C SER A 61 -10.26 -14.39 6.99
N TYR A 62 -9.44 -13.42 6.61
CA TYR A 62 -9.67 -12.56 5.43
C TYR A 62 -9.37 -13.27 4.11
N GLY A 63 -8.81 -14.48 4.13
CA GLY A 63 -8.45 -15.23 2.94
C GLY A 63 -7.04 -14.92 2.40
N TRP A 64 -6.18 -14.32 3.20
CA TRP A 64 -4.79 -14.06 2.86
C TRP A 64 -3.91 -15.30 2.99
N HIS A 65 -2.79 -15.30 2.29
CA HIS A 65 -1.66 -16.17 2.57
C HIS A 65 -0.82 -15.54 3.70
N VAL A 66 -0.56 -16.30 4.77
CA VAL A 66 0.12 -15.75 5.95
C VAL A 66 1.41 -16.54 6.23
N ILE A 67 2.53 -15.84 6.24
CA ILE A 67 3.84 -16.35 6.63
C ILE A 67 4.17 -15.79 8.00
N SER A 68 4.00 -16.60 9.03
CA SER A 68 4.16 -16.20 10.42
C SER A 68 5.54 -16.54 10.97
N LYS A 69 5.96 -15.85 12.04
CA LYS A 69 7.18 -16.13 12.81
C LYS A 69 8.49 -15.98 12.04
N VAL A 70 8.54 -15.05 11.11
CA VAL A 70 9.78 -14.66 10.43
C VAL A 70 10.63 -13.84 11.41
N ASP A 71 11.90 -14.17 11.58
CA ASP A 71 12.83 -13.28 12.28
C ASP A 71 13.10 -12.05 11.38
N GLY A 72 12.46 -10.92 11.72
CA GLY A 72 12.59 -9.67 10.99
C GLY A 72 13.98 -9.02 11.08
N HIS A 73 14.92 -9.69 11.75
CA HIS A 73 16.33 -9.31 11.78
C HIS A 73 17.24 -10.33 11.07
N ASN A 74 16.65 -11.32 10.41
CA ASN A 74 17.35 -12.31 9.60
C ASN A 74 17.02 -12.10 8.12
N GLU A 75 17.98 -11.56 7.38
CA GLU A 75 17.82 -11.24 5.95
C GLU A 75 17.39 -12.47 5.12
N GLY A 76 17.98 -13.64 5.41
CA GLY A 76 17.66 -14.86 4.67
C GLY A 76 16.24 -15.37 4.91
N GLU A 77 15.68 -15.17 6.11
CA GLU A 77 14.28 -15.52 6.39
C GLU A 77 13.32 -14.54 5.73
N ILE A 78 13.66 -13.24 5.70
CA ILE A 78 12.86 -12.22 5.03
C ILE A 78 12.83 -12.49 3.52
N ASP A 79 13.98 -12.73 2.89
CA ASP A 79 14.08 -13.05 1.46
C ASP A 79 13.27 -14.29 1.10
N ALA A 80 13.41 -15.37 1.89
CA ALA A 80 12.65 -16.60 1.66
C ALA A 80 11.13 -16.35 1.77
N ALA A 81 10.70 -15.58 2.75
CA ALA A 81 9.28 -15.22 2.92
C ALA A 81 8.75 -14.36 1.77
N ILE A 82 9.53 -13.42 1.27
CA ILE A 82 9.15 -12.60 0.11
C ILE A 82 9.03 -13.48 -1.15
N GLU A 83 9.97 -14.38 -1.38
CA GLU A 83 9.92 -15.29 -2.55
C GLU A 83 8.73 -16.26 -2.45
N GLU A 84 8.39 -16.76 -1.24
CA GLU A 84 7.17 -17.55 -1.02
C GLU A 84 5.91 -16.72 -1.31
N ALA A 85 5.81 -15.49 -0.78
CA ALA A 85 4.69 -14.60 -1.00
C ALA A 85 4.45 -14.28 -2.48
N LYS A 86 5.50 -14.14 -3.27
CA LYS A 86 5.42 -13.87 -4.73
C LYS A 86 4.83 -15.03 -5.53
N GLN A 87 4.76 -16.23 -4.97
CA GLN A 87 4.17 -17.41 -5.61
C GLN A 87 2.72 -17.66 -5.20
N SER A 88 2.20 -16.88 -4.26
CA SER A 88 0.82 -17.02 -3.78
C SER A 88 -0.19 -16.48 -4.80
N ASP A 89 -1.36 -17.13 -4.88
CA ASP A 89 -2.54 -16.66 -5.63
C ASP A 89 -3.46 -15.76 -4.78
N LYS A 90 -2.95 -15.26 -3.64
CA LYS A 90 -3.64 -14.43 -2.65
C LYS A 90 -2.75 -13.29 -2.19
N PRO A 91 -3.30 -12.20 -1.65
CA PRO A 91 -2.49 -11.23 -0.94
C PRO A 91 -1.75 -11.90 0.21
N SER A 92 -0.53 -11.48 0.49
CA SER A 92 0.34 -12.13 1.48
C SER A 92 0.66 -11.19 2.63
N LEU A 93 0.59 -11.72 3.87
CA LEU A 93 1.10 -11.08 5.08
C LEU A 93 2.33 -11.83 5.57
N ILE A 94 3.43 -11.13 5.75
CA ILE A 94 4.66 -11.63 6.36
C ILE A 94 4.78 -11.02 7.75
N CYS A 95 4.61 -11.83 8.80
CA CYS A 95 4.74 -11.37 10.18
C CYS A 95 6.21 -11.42 10.60
N CYS A 96 6.87 -10.27 10.58
CA CYS A 96 8.27 -10.11 10.91
C CYS A 96 8.43 -9.74 12.38
N LYS A 97 8.84 -10.68 13.22
CA LYS A 97 9.13 -10.37 14.62
C LYS A 97 10.40 -9.55 14.74
N THR A 98 10.28 -8.36 15.29
CA THR A 98 11.39 -7.41 15.42
C THR A 98 11.52 -6.87 16.84
N ILE A 99 12.57 -6.08 17.04
CA ILE A 99 12.78 -5.30 18.26
C ILE A 99 12.96 -3.85 17.82
N ILE A 100 12.02 -2.98 18.18
CA ILE A 100 12.15 -1.55 17.90
C ILE A 100 13.43 -0.99 18.53
N GLY A 101 14.19 -0.17 17.79
CA GLY A 101 15.45 0.39 18.26
C GLY A 101 16.55 -0.65 18.48
N LYS A 102 16.52 -1.78 17.75
CA LYS A 102 17.58 -2.83 17.82
C LYS A 102 18.96 -2.19 17.72
N GLY A 103 19.83 -2.61 18.61
CA GLY A 103 21.19 -2.07 18.72
C GLY A 103 21.35 -1.00 19.81
N SER A 104 20.28 -0.37 20.28
CA SER A 104 20.33 0.56 21.42
C SER A 104 20.38 -0.22 22.74
N PRO A 105 21.45 -0.10 23.54
CA PRO A 105 21.59 -0.89 24.76
C PRO A 105 20.54 -0.61 25.82
N ASN A 106 20.07 0.65 25.92
CA ASN A 106 19.18 1.08 27.01
C ASN A 106 17.76 1.37 26.56
N LYS A 107 17.50 1.53 25.23
CA LYS A 107 16.21 1.95 24.72
C LYS A 107 15.54 0.96 23.77
N ALA A 108 16.27 -0.07 23.29
CA ALA A 108 15.68 -1.10 22.44
C ALA A 108 14.48 -1.77 23.13
N GLY A 109 13.42 -2.06 22.36
CA GLY A 109 12.19 -2.67 22.87
C GLY A 109 11.30 -1.76 23.71
N THR A 110 11.48 -0.44 23.63
CA THR A 110 10.68 0.51 24.41
C THR A 110 10.04 1.58 23.52
N SER A 111 8.93 2.18 23.99
CA SER A 111 8.30 3.32 23.31
C SER A 111 9.21 4.57 23.27
N GLY A 112 10.26 4.61 24.08
CA GLY A 112 11.24 5.72 24.12
C GLY A 112 12.04 5.91 22.83
N VAL A 113 11.95 5.00 21.86
CA VAL A 113 12.52 5.13 20.51
C VAL A 113 11.48 5.26 19.42
N HIS A 114 10.20 5.21 19.76
CA HIS A 114 9.12 5.33 18.80
C HIS A 114 8.93 6.80 18.37
N GLY A 115 9.56 7.18 17.25
CA GLY A 115 9.52 8.56 16.75
C GLY A 115 10.32 9.58 17.58
N ALA A 116 11.15 9.12 18.54
CA ALA A 116 11.96 9.96 19.40
C ALA A 116 13.45 9.77 19.15
N ALA A 117 14.23 10.86 19.29
CA ALA A 117 15.69 10.80 19.16
C ALA A 117 16.30 9.98 20.30
N LEU A 118 17.31 9.18 20.00
CA LEU A 118 18.06 8.41 21.01
C LEU A 118 18.79 9.32 22.00
N GLY A 119 19.26 10.49 21.56
CA GLY A 119 20.16 11.37 22.31
C GLY A 119 21.63 11.00 22.10
N GLU A 120 22.51 11.94 22.33
CA GLU A 120 23.95 11.82 21.99
C GLU A 120 24.62 10.62 22.67
N GLU A 121 24.39 10.46 23.98
CA GLU A 121 24.99 9.36 24.73
C GLU A 121 24.53 7.98 24.22
N GLU A 122 23.24 7.83 23.99
CA GLU A 122 22.69 6.54 23.51
C GLU A 122 23.09 6.25 22.07
N VAL A 123 23.24 7.27 21.20
CA VAL A 123 23.79 7.13 19.87
C VAL A 123 25.20 6.56 19.92
N LEU A 124 26.08 7.08 20.79
CA LEU A 124 27.44 6.58 20.95
C LEU A 124 27.47 5.12 21.42
N LEU A 125 26.60 4.76 22.38
CA LEU A 125 26.47 3.40 22.85
C LEU A 125 25.94 2.45 21.76
N THR A 126 24.95 2.89 21.01
CA THR A 126 24.37 2.14 19.89
C THR A 126 25.40 1.88 18.81
N ARG A 127 26.14 2.91 18.38
CA ARG A 127 27.23 2.78 17.38
C ARG A 127 28.25 1.74 17.82
N LYS A 128 28.67 1.79 19.09
CA LYS A 128 29.57 0.80 19.66
C LYS A 128 28.98 -0.62 19.65
N ASN A 129 27.70 -0.74 19.99
CA ASN A 129 27.03 -2.04 20.08
C ASN A 129 26.84 -2.72 18.71
N ILE A 130 26.59 -1.93 17.66
CA ILE A 130 26.46 -2.43 16.28
C ILE A 130 27.79 -2.40 15.50
N ASN A 131 28.91 -2.09 16.16
CA ASN A 131 30.25 -1.98 15.57
C ASN A 131 30.35 -0.95 14.43
N TRP A 132 29.57 0.13 14.48
CA TRP A 132 29.63 1.21 13.52
C TRP A 132 30.74 2.21 13.87
N ASN A 133 31.87 2.15 13.18
CA ASN A 133 33.08 2.90 13.49
C ASN A 133 33.32 4.13 12.60
N HIS A 134 32.41 4.44 11.69
CA HIS A 134 32.51 5.58 10.79
C HIS A 134 32.05 6.87 11.47
N GLU A 135 32.57 8.01 11.05
CA GLU A 135 32.12 9.31 11.54
C GLU A 135 30.64 9.57 11.18
N PRO A 136 29.94 10.49 11.89
CA PRO A 136 28.58 10.86 11.53
C PRO A 136 28.49 11.31 10.07
N PHE A 137 27.51 10.75 9.33
CA PHE A 137 27.28 10.97 7.90
C PHE A 137 28.37 10.44 6.95
N GLU A 138 29.36 9.75 7.45
CA GLU A 138 30.33 8.98 6.65
C GLU A 138 29.76 7.61 6.35
N ILE A 139 29.51 7.35 5.08
CA ILE A 139 28.99 6.05 4.60
C ILE A 139 30.14 5.32 3.91
N PRO A 140 30.50 4.09 4.31
CA PRO A 140 31.57 3.33 3.68
C PRO A 140 31.23 2.96 2.24
N GLU A 141 32.26 2.81 1.40
CA GLU A 141 32.11 2.52 -0.03
C GLU A 141 31.34 1.22 -0.27
N GLU A 142 31.57 0.21 0.55
CA GLU A 142 30.87 -1.09 0.47
C GLU A 142 29.34 -0.94 0.60
N ALA A 143 28.88 0.03 1.39
CA ALA A 143 27.45 0.33 1.50
C ALA A 143 26.93 0.98 0.20
N TYR A 144 27.68 1.90 -0.40
CA TYR A 144 27.32 2.46 -1.70
C TYR A 144 27.29 1.40 -2.78
N GLU A 145 28.30 0.55 -2.88
CA GLU A 145 28.36 -0.54 -3.85
C GLU A 145 27.17 -1.50 -3.70
N GLY A 146 26.80 -1.86 -2.46
CA GLY A 146 25.69 -2.76 -2.17
C GLY A 146 24.31 -2.15 -2.47
N TRP A 147 24.14 -0.84 -2.25
CA TRP A 147 22.85 -0.14 -2.41
C TRP A 147 22.68 0.59 -3.74
N ASN A 148 23.76 0.80 -4.49
CA ASN A 148 23.69 1.49 -5.77
C ASN A 148 23.01 0.61 -6.82
N GLN A 149 21.77 0.96 -7.15
CA GLN A 149 20.96 0.29 -8.14
C GLN A 149 20.88 1.07 -9.47
N GLU A 150 21.74 2.05 -9.70
CA GLU A 150 21.67 2.91 -10.88
C GLU A 150 21.73 2.12 -12.19
N ASP A 151 22.67 1.19 -12.32
CA ASP A 151 22.80 0.39 -13.54
C ASP A 151 21.68 -0.65 -13.68
N ALA A 152 21.26 -1.28 -12.58
CA ALA A 152 20.12 -2.18 -12.58
C ALA A 152 18.83 -1.41 -12.92
N GLY A 153 18.65 -0.22 -12.34
CA GLY A 153 17.52 0.67 -12.63
C GLY A 153 17.44 1.07 -14.10
N LYS A 154 18.55 1.50 -14.70
CA LYS A 154 18.63 1.84 -16.14
C LYS A 154 18.23 0.65 -17.02
N LYS A 155 18.65 -0.55 -16.63
CA LYS A 155 18.28 -1.77 -17.38
C LYS A 155 16.77 -2.03 -17.27
N TYR A 156 16.18 -1.96 -16.07
CA TYR A 156 14.75 -2.16 -15.88
C TYR A 156 13.92 -1.09 -16.61
N GLU A 157 14.36 0.16 -16.62
CA GLU A 157 13.72 1.24 -17.36
C GLU A 157 13.75 0.95 -18.87
N SER A 158 14.91 0.58 -19.41
CA SER A 158 15.04 0.21 -20.82
C SER A 158 14.16 -0.98 -21.22
N ASP A 159 14.12 -2.03 -20.38
CA ASP A 159 13.27 -3.21 -20.62
C ASP A 159 11.77 -2.82 -20.56
N TRP A 160 11.41 -1.91 -19.67
CA TRP A 160 10.05 -1.35 -19.58
C TRP A 160 9.69 -0.54 -20.82
N ASP A 161 10.56 0.34 -21.28
CA ASP A 161 10.32 1.18 -22.46
C ASP A 161 10.09 0.32 -23.71
N LEU A 162 10.88 -0.74 -23.88
CA LEU A 162 10.67 -1.71 -24.97
C LEU A 162 9.32 -2.41 -24.88
N LEU A 163 8.91 -2.80 -23.68
CA LEU A 163 7.60 -3.43 -23.44
C LEU A 163 6.44 -2.47 -23.74
N VAL A 164 6.57 -1.22 -23.30
CA VAL A 164 5.56 -0.17 -23.52
C VAL A 164 5.42 0.14 -25.01
N GLU A 165 6.52 0.21 -25.73
CA GLU A 165 6.51 0.45 -27.17
C GLU A 165 5.83 -0.72 -27.93
N ALA A 166 6.16 -1.95 -27.59
CA ALA A 166 5.51 -3.12 -28.15
C ALA A 166 4.01 -3.19 -27.81
N TYR A 167 3.62 -2.75 -26.61
CA TYR A 167 2.23 -2.64 -26.21
C TYR A 167 1.50 -1.57 -27.03
N ARG A 168 2.12 -0.41 -27.21
CA ARG A 168 1.57 0.69 -28.02
C ARG A 168 1.27 0.27 -29.46
N GLU A 169 2.23 -0.47 -30.07
CA GLU A 169 2.06 -0.95 -31.45
C GLU A 169 0.93 -1.97 -31.58
N LYS A 170 0.77 -2.84 -30.60
CA LYS A 170 -0.18 -3.96 -30.64
C LYS A 170 -1.59 -3.58 -30.15
N PHE A 171 -1.69 -2.68 -29.17
CA PHE A 171 -2.90 -2.31 -28.44
C PHE A 171 -3.03 -0.79 -28.36
N THR A 172 -3.21 -0.13 -29.52
CA THR A 172 -3.14 1.32 -29.64
C THR A 172 -4.20 2.05 -28.80
N GLU A 173 -5.44 1.57 -28.81
CA GLU A 173 -6.55 2.20 -28.06
C GLU A 173 -6.37 2.03 -26.55
N GLU A 174 -6.01 0.82 -26.09
CA GLU A 174 -5.75 0.53 -24.70
C GLU A 174 -4.49 1.29 -24.20
N PHE A 175 -3.49 1.45 -25.08
CA PHE A 175 -2.31 2.23 -24.77
C PHE A 175 -2.65 3.71 -24.53
N GLU A 176 -3.50 4.32 -25.32
CA GLU A 176 -3.92 5.72 -25.13
C GLU A 176 -4.59 5.90 -23.75
N THR A 177 -5.46 4.96 -23.36
CA THR A 177 -6.06 4.95 -22.02
C THR A 177 -5.02 4.76 -20.93
N PHE A 178 -4.14 3.77 -21.07
CA PHE A 178 -3.06 3.51 -20.11
C PHE A 178 -2.15 4.75 -19.94
N ASN A 179 -1.71 5.35 -21.06
CA ASN A 179 -0.85 6.52 -21.06
C ASN A 179 -1.51 7.74 -20.40
N ARG A 180 -2.81 7.94 -20.65
CA ARG A 180 -3.60 8.97 -19.97
C ARG A 180 -3.64 8.77 -18.47
N LEU A 181 -3.92 7.52 -18.03
CA LEU A 181 -3.99 7.16 -16.61
C LEU A 181 -2.65 7.34 -15.89
N VAL A 182 -1.55 6.91 -16.51
CA VAL A 182 -0.20 7.06 -15.96
C VAL A 182 0.22 8.52 -15.83
N LYS A 183 -0.18 9.37 -16.78
CA LYS A 183 0.08 10.81 -16.75
C LYS A 183 -0.83 11.57 -15.78
N GLY A 184 -1.95 10.98 -15.35
CA GLY A 184 -2.97 11.64 -14.55
C GLY A 184 -3.80 12.65 -15.34
N ASP A 185 -3.79 12.55 -16.68
CA ASP A 185 -4.57 13.42 -17.55
C ASP A 185 -6.06 13.06 -17.48
N LEU A 186 -6.92 14.08 -17.53
CA LEU A 186 -8.36 13.89 -17.61
C LEU A 186 -8.79 13.57 -19.05
N PRO A 187 -9.92 12.82 -19.24
CA PRO A 187 -10.42 12.55 -20.57
C PRO A 187 -10.87 13.84 -21.28
N LYS A 188 -10.65 13.91 -22.58
CA LYS A 188 -10.97 15.09 -23.41
C LYS A 188 -12.47 15.41 -23.42
N GLU A 189 -13.28 14.41 -23.20
CA GLU A 189 -14.74 14.49 -23.20
C GLU A 189 -15.31 15.10 -21.89
N LEU A 190 -14.49 15.21 -20.84
CA LEU A 190 -14.96 15.58 -19.49
C LEU A 190 -15.74 16.91 -19.49
N ASP A 191 -15.19 17.96 -20.10
CA ASP A 191 -15.85 19.30 -20.12
C ASP A 191 -17.19 19.21 -20.81
N SER A 192 -17.29 18.53 -21.95
CA SER A 192 -18.54 18.41 -22.70
C SER A 192 -19.58 17.56 -21.95
N VAL A 193 -19.15 16.53 -21.24
CA VAL A 193 -20.05 15.70 -20.39
C VAL A 193 -20.59 16.54 -19.24
N LEU A 194 -19.74 17.31 -18.56
CA LEU A 194 -20.15 18.19 -17.47
C LEU A 194 -21.10 19.28 -17.93
N GLU A 195 -20.84 19.94 -19.09
CA GLU A 195 -21.74 20.95 -19.67
C GLU A 195 -23.11 20.36 -20.00
N ASN A 196 -23.15 19.14 -20.54
CA ASN A 196 -24.41 18.49 -20.89
C ASN A 196 -25.19 18.13 -19.64
N LEU A 197 -24.52 17.62 -18.61
CA LEU A 197 -25.11 17.27 -17.31
C LEU A 197 -25.71 18.53 -16.63
N ILE A 198 -25.00 19.66 -16.65
CA ILE A 198 -25.51 20.95 -16.14
C ILE A 198 -26.77 21.36 -16.89
N LYS A 199 -26.76 21.32 -18.23
CA LYS A 199 -27.94 21.66 -19.06
C LYS A 199 -29.13 20.75 -18.78
N GLU A 200 -28.88 19.47 -18.53
CA GLU A 200 -29.92 18.51 -18.14
C GLU A 200 -30.56 18.91 -16.81
N PHE A 201 -29.75 19.20 -15.77
CA PHE A 201 -30.26 19.66 -14.48
C PHE A 201 -31.02 20.99 -14.57
N GLU A 202 -30.55 21.94 -15.40
CA GLU A 202 -31.23 23.22 -15.63
C GLU A 202 -32.56 23.06 -16.37
N GLY A 203 -32.60 22.11 -17.33
CA GLY A 203 -33.78 21.88 -18.19
C GLY A 203 -34.86 21.02 -17.57
N ASP A 204 -34.50 20.18 -16.61
CA ASP A 204 -35.44 19.23 -15.98
C ASP A 204 -36.51 19.91 -15.11
N GLY A 205 -36.18 21.05 -14.46
CA GLY A 205 -37.10 21.80 -13.61
C GLY A 205 -37.69 21.00 -12.42
N THR A 206 -37.15 19.80 -12.14
CA THR A 206 -37.60 18.95 -11.06
C THR A 206 -36.66 19.04 -9.86
N SER A 207 -37.21 18.78 -8.67
CA SER A 207 -36.41 18.69 -7.45
C SER A 207 -36.05 17.23 -7.19
N HIS A 208 -34.78 16.94 -7.21
CA HIS A 208 -34.25 15.59 -6.92
C HIS A 208 -33.65 15.49 -5.51
N ALA A 209 -33.74 14.32 -4.91
CA ALA A 209 -32.98 14.03 -3.71
C ALA A 209 -31.47 14.01 -4.05
N SER A 210 -30.62 14.49 -3.14
CA SER A 210 -29.16 14.59 -3.36
C SER A 210 -28.52 13.28 -3.83
N ARG A 211 -28.98 12.14 -3.29
CA ARG A 211 -28.51 10.80 -3.74
C ARG A 211 -28.86 10.53 -5.22
N LYS A 212 -29.98 11.03 -5.71
CA LYS A 212 -30.35 10.88 -7.13
C LYS A 212 -29.47 11.76 -8.01
N CYS A 213 -29.19 13.00 -7.59
CA CYS A 213 -28.25 13.87 -8.29
C CYS A 213 -26.84 13.24 -8.35
N SER A 214 -26.37 12.65 -7.24
CA SER A 214 -25.13 11.91 -7.18
C SER A 214 -25.12 10.74 -8.18
N GLY A 215 -26.18 9.94 -8.22
CA GLY A 215 -26.31 8.87 -9.20
C GLY A 215 -26.25 9.37 -10.64
N MET A 216 -26.97 10.45 -10.97
CA MET A 216 -26.92 11.03 -12.33
C MET A 216 -25.51 11.52 -12.70
N CYS A 217 -24.77 12.10 -11.76
CA CYS A 217 -23.36 12.45 -11.97
C CYS A 217 -22.51 11.21 -12.26
N LEU A 218 -22.68 10.16 -11.48
CA LEU A 218 -21.95 8.92 -11.67
C LEU A 218 -22.31 8.23 -12.99
N ASP A 219 -23.58 8.20 -13.37
CA ASP A 219 -24.04 7.64 -14.65
C ASP A 219 -23.41 8.38 -15.84
N ALA A 220 -23.21 9.70 -15.73
CA ALA A 220 -22.58 10.51 -16.77
C ALA A 220 -21.05 10.37 -16.82
N LEU A 221 -20.40 10.28 -15.66
CA LEU A 221 -18.93 10.25 -15.54
C LEU A 221 -18.33 8.86 -15.66
N GLY A 222 -18.99 7.83 -15.14
CA GLY A 222 -18.48 6.46 -15.14
C GLY A 222 -18.02 5.94 -16.51
N PRO A 223 -18.77 6.17 -17.60
CA PRO A 223 -18.37 5.71 -18.94
C PRO A 223 -17.06 6.31 -19.47
N ILE A 224 -16.69 7.52 -19.02
CA ILE A 224 -15.50 8.24 -19.49
C ILE A 224 -14.34 8.18 -18.49
N LEU A 225 -14.57 7.72 -17.27
CA LEU A 225 -13.58 7.61 -16.20
C LEU A 225 -13.49 6.13 -15.71
N PRO A 226 -12.86 5.23 -16.49
CA PRO A 226 -12.73 3.83 -16.10
C PRO A 226 -11.92 3.63 -14.82
N GLU A 227 -11.16 4.63 -14.41
CA GLU A 227 -10.44 4.67 -13.13
C GLU A 227 -11.33 4.99 -11.93
N LEU A 228 -12.56 5.41 -12.15
CA LEU A 228 -13.51 5.70 -11.06
C LEU A 228 -14.05 4.40 -10.48
N VAL A 229 -13.49 3.99 -9.35
CA VAL A 229 -13.90 2.78 -8.63
C VAL A 229 -14.57 3.18 -7.33
N GLY A 230 -15.72 2.62 -7.07
CA GLY A 230 -16.46 2.88 -5.85
C GLY A 230 -17.39 1.74 -5.49
N GLY A 231 -17.97 1.82 -4.31
CA GLY A 231 -18.89 0.81 -3.83
C GLY A 231 -19.65 1.28 -2.60
N SER A 232 -20.50 0.39 -2.10
CA SER A 232 -21.27 0.59 -0.87
C SER A 232 -21.39 -0.74 -0.13
N ALA A 233 -21.26 -0.68 1.18
CA ALA A 233 -21.59 -1.80 2.05
C ALA A 233 -23.12 -1.84 2.24
N ASP A 234 -23.81 -2.71 1.52
CA ASP A 234 -25.26 -3.05 1.66
C ASP A 234 -26.26 -1.91 1.34
N LEU A 235 -25.81 -0.77 0.78
CA LEU A 235 -26.69 0.37 0.51
C LEU A 235 -26.67 0.86 -0.95
N SER A 236 -26.16 0.07 -1.90
CA SER A 236 -26.03 0.49 -3.30
C SER A 236 -27.32 1.05 -3.90
N PRO A 237 -28.50 0.41 -3.74
CA PRO A 237 -29.75 0.96 -4.27
C PRO A 237 -30.17 2.27 -3.58
N SER A 238 -29.92 2.36 -2.26
CA SER A 238 -30.31 3.55 -1.48
C SER A 238 -29.45 4.77 -1.79
N ASN A 239 -28.19 4.55 -2.16
CA ASN A 239 -27.21 5.58 -2.48
C ASN A 239 -27.08 5.84 -3.99
N ASN A 240 -27.78 5.08 -4.83
CA ASN A 240 -27.68 5.14 -6.30
C ASN A 240 -26.22 4.94 -6.78
N LEU A 241 -25.51 3.96 -6.23
CA LEU A 241 -24.11 3.67 -6.55
C LEU A 241 -23.95 2.48 -7.52
N SER A 242 -25.04 1.99 -8.10
CA SER A 242 -25.00 0.84 -9.02
C SER A 242 -24.54 1.28 -10.42
N LEU A 243 -23.24 1.56 -10.57
CA LEU A 243 -22.65 1.93 -11.85
C LEU A 243 -22.12 0.75 -12.63
N ILE A 244 -21.64 -0.27 -11.95
CA ILE A 244 -21.03 -1.43 -12.56
C ILE A 244 -21.61 -2.66 -11.89
N HIS A 245 -22.26 -3.48 -12.68
CA HIS A 245 -22.61 -4.83 -12.28
C HIS A 245 -21.42 -5.72 -12.64
N ILE A 246 -20.61 -6.00 -11.63
CA ILE A 246 -19.58 -7.04 -11.72
C ILE A 246 -20.22 -8.38 -11.43
#